data_4e4da8229d41b279d1245836e48bc31f
#
_entry.id   4e4da8229d41b279d1245836e48bc31f
#
_cell.length_a   1.000
_cell.length_b   1.000
_cell.length_c   1.000
_cell.angle_alpha   90.00
_cell.angle_beta   90.00
_cell.angle_gamma   90.00
#
_symmetry.space_group_name_H-M   'P 1'
#
loop_
_entity.id
_entity.type
_entity.pdbx_description
1 polymer ?
#
loop_
_entity_poly.entity_id
_entity_poly.type
_entity_poly.pdbx_seq_one_letter_code
_entity_poly.pdbx_strand_id
1 'polypeptide(L)'
;MNYKISVLPVSHICYINLPMKDLIVKIVLLLGVVFVTCRIAAQDARLGQDEKELILRKTAEYLRDNYVIPDIGIKYYSFVMQQLKKGVYNKISHPRRFAEQLTKDIQRIHKDEHIRVISIWPDQQQLREQDPLLAFFLNARQDQYTNFGLKEVQVFPGNIGYLNIISFEAPEQAEQTQDNAMNFLRYCDAIIIDLRQNSGGSIQMVQYLCSYFFSKPVHLNSYYWRRGDYEEKFRSLEHVNGEKKPDTPLFILIGPVTFSAGEEFAYDLQAQKRALLIGEKTGGGAHPGRRFTLNERFRLFIPTGRAINPVTGSSWENAGVRPDIEVRSNQALAVALEKAKLQARIYREKKDNSDLNLYLKLSENLKKADTLLIADQADSARVIFYPLLESALNTNAVNEWIINNLGYKFLSERKYDLAILILEFNTLHFPGSANSFDSLGEAYMRAGNIQKAIENYQKSLQLNPYNNNAQLMLEQLNKEK
;
A
#
# COMPACT_ATOMS: atom_id res chain seq x y z
N MET A 1 5.62 -46.94 -0.96
CA MET A 1 5.45 -47.01 0.51
C MET A 1 3.99 -46.64 0.81
N ASN A 2 3.19 -47.64 1.11
CA ASN A 2 1.75 -47.51 1.39
C ASN A 2 1.56 -47.20 2.87
N TYR A 3 1.02 -46.02 3.19
CA TYR A 3 0.52 -45.72 4.53
C TYR A 3 -0.92 -46.18 4.68
N LYS A 4 -1.14 -47.20 5.51
CA LYS A 4 -2.45 -47.64 5.98
C LYS A 4 -2.95 -46.65 7.05
N ILE A 5 -4.05 -45.99 6.81
CA ILE A 5 -4.80 -45.27 7.85
C ILE A 5 -5.69 -46.28 8.55
N SER A 6 -5.40 -46.53 9.84
CA SER A 6 -6.22 -47.36 10.72
C SER A 6 -7.38 -46.50 11.27
N VAL A 7 -8.60 -46.87 10.88
CA VAL A 7 -9.83 -46.35 11.46
C VAL A 7 -10.09 -47.07 12.78
N LEU A 8 -10.13 -46.31 13.88
CA LEU A 8 -10.56 -46.83 15.17
C LEU A 8 -12.10 -47.01 15.21
N PRO A 9 -12.60 -48.09 15.82
CA PRO A 9 -14.06 -48.33 15.86
C PRO A 9 -14.75 -47.44 16.89
N VAL A 10 -15.82 -46.80 16.44
CA VAL A 10 -16.78 -46.08 17.29
C VAL A 10 -17.62 -47.10 18.04
N SER A 11 -17.32 -47.34 19.30
CA SER A 11 -18.19 -48.03 20.22
C SER A 11 -18.25 -47.30 21.56
N HIS A 12 -19.47 -46.94 21.92
CA HIS A 12 -20.03 -46.44 23.17
C HIS A 12 -20.58 -45.00 23.12
N ILE A 13 -21.68 -44.82 22.37
CA ILE A 13 -22.64 -43.80 22.70
C ILE A 13 -23.57 -44.35 23.77
N CYS A 14 -23.34 -43.97 25.03
CA CYS A 14 -24.31 -44.20 26.09
C CYS A 14 -25.56 -43.38 25.81
N TYR A 15 -26.63 -44.04 25.36
CA TYR A 15 -27.98 -43.45 25.37
C TYR A 15 -28.44 -43.27 26.82
N ILE A 16 -28.44 -42.05 27.32
CA ILE A 16 -29.09 -41.70 28.57
C ILE A 16 -30.61 -41.63 28.22
N ASN A 17 -31.36 -42.68 28.56
CA ASN A 17 -32.81 -42.70 28.51
C ASN A 17 -33.35 -41.79 29.62
N LEU A 18 -33.54 -40.52 29.35
CA LEU A 18 -34.30 -39.61 30.22
C LEU A 18 -35.81 -39.72 29.85
N PRO A 19 -36.70 -39.86 30.82
CA PRO A 19 -38.13 -39.87 30.54
C PRO A 19 -38.53 -38.56 29.85
N MET A 20 -39.34 -38.66 28.79
CA MET A 20 -39.69 -37.54 27.89
C MET A 20 -40.28 -36.32 28.64
N LYS A 21 -40.89 -36.52 29.84
CA LYS A 21 -41.39 -35.47 30.70
C LYS A 21 -40.26 -34.59 31.29
N ASP A 22 -39.13 -35.19 31.68
CA ASP A 22 -37.97 -34.45 32.25
C ASP A 22 -37.22 -33.70 31.15
N LEU A 23 -37.21 -34.22 29.93
CA LEU A 23 -36.61 -33.54 28.78
C LEU A 23 -37.42 -32.30 28.41
N ILE A 24 -38.75 -32.39 28.39
CA ILE A 24 -39.68 -31.25 28.14
C ILE A 24 -39.52 -30.17 29.20
N VAL A 25 -39.47 -30.56 30.50
CA VAL A 25 -39.26 -29.60 31.61
C VAL A 25 -37.91 -28.91 31.48
N LYS A 26 -36.85 -29.63 31.13
CA LYS A 26 -35.53 -29.01 30.91
C LYS A 26 -35.48 -28.08 29.70
N ILE A 27 -36.15 -28.44 28.59
CA ILE A 27 -36.27 -27.57 27.42
C ILE A 27 -37.10 -26.31 27.74
N VAL A 28 -38.19 -26.43 28.46
CA VAL A 28 -39.00 -25.26 28.89
C VAL A 28 -38.24 -24.37 29.85
N LEU A 29 -37.48 -24.95 30.79
CA LEU A 29 -36.58 -24.17 31.67
C LEU A 29 -35.46 -23.50 30.89
N LEU A 30 -34.84 -24.17 29.92
CA LEU A 30 -33.81 -23.62 29.07
C LEU A 30 -34.33 -22.47 28.19
N LEU A 31 -35.53 -22.65 27.61
CA LEU A 31 -36.23 -21.62 26.85
C LEU A 31 -36.66 -20.46 27.73
N GLY A 32 -37.12 -20.74 28.97
CA GLY A 32 -37.44 -19.71 29.96
C GLY A 32 -36.20 -18.88 30.37
N VAL A 33 -35.05 -19.53 30.60
CA VAL A 33 -33.78 -18.84 30.91
C VAL A 33 -33.30 -18.04 29.69
N VAL A 34 -33.38 -18.59 28.48
CA VAL A 34 -33.02 -17.87 27.23
C VAL A 34 -33.96 -16.67 27.03
N PHE A 35 -35.26 -16.80 27.27
CA PHE A 35 -36.20 -15.68 27.16
C PHE A 35 -35.98 -14.59 28.24
N VAL A 36 -35.61 -14.98 29.44
CA VAL A 36 -35.29 -14.04 30.53
C VAL A 36 -33.96 -13.34 30.25
N THR A 37 -32.94 -14.06 29.82
CA THR A 37 -31.65 -13.45 29.45
C THR A 37 -31.78 -12.57 28.20
N CYS A 38 -32.56 -12.96 27.16
CA CYS A 38 -32.85 -12.08 26.03
C CYS A 38 -33.67 -10.82 26.43
N ARG A 39 -34.56 -10.90 27.40
CA ARG A 39 -35.29 -9.73 27.89
C ARG A 39 -34.39 -8.81 28.73
N ILE A 40 -33.51 -9.35 29.57
CA ILE A 40 -32.52 -8.57 30.33
C ILE A 40 -31.55 -7.90 29.37
N ALA A 41 -30.98 -8.60 28.41
CA ALA A 41 -30.11 -8.02 27.41
C ALA A 41 -30.83 -6.96 26.53
N ALA A 42 -32.12 -7.12 26.25
CA ALA A 42 -32.91 -6.13 25.50
C ALA A 42 -33.26 -4.90 26.37
N GLN A 43 -33.30 -5.04 27.69
CA GLN A 43 -33.57 -3.94 28.62
C GLN A 43 -32.31 -3.12 28.89
N ASP A 44 -31.13 -3.73 28.94
CA ASP A 44 -29.82 -3.07 29.00
C ASP A 44 -29.43 -2.36 27.69
N ALA A 45 -30.08 -2.72 26.58
CA ALA A 45 -29.84 -2.06 25.28
C ALA A 45 -30.52 -0.68 25.15
N ARG A 46 -31.51 -0.33 26.02
CA ARG A 46 -32.24 0.93 25.90
C ARG A 46 -31.45 2.10 26.48
N LEU A 47 -31.49 3.25 25.81
CA LEU A 47 -30.92 4.50 26.29
C LEU A 47 -31.81 5.15 27.36
N GLY A 48 -31.25 5.37 28.54
CA GLY A 48 -31.86 6.19 29.58
C GLY A 48 -31.81 7.69 29.25
N GLN A 49 -32.60 8.50 29.97
CA GLN A 49 -32.62 9.95 29.77
C GLN A 49 -31.30 10.60 30.21
N ASP A 50 -30.77 10.21 31.36
CA ASP A 50 -29.51 10.74 31.91
C ASP A 50 -28.33 10.44 30.99
N GLU A 51 -28.32 9.25 30.38
CA GLU A 51 -27.28 8.87 29.39
C GLU A 51 -27.38 9.71 28.13
N LYS A 52 -28.59 9.95 27.61
CA LYS A 52 -28.79 10.83 26.44
C LYS A 52 -28.32 12.26 26.75
N GLU A 53 -28.67 12.78 27.92
CA GLU A 53 -28.22 14.10 28.34
C GLU A 53 -26.70 14.19 28.39
N LEU A 54 -26.04 13.22 29.01
CA LEU A 54 -24.58 13.13 29.08
C LEU A 54 -23.95 13.15 27.66
N ILE A 55 -24.48 12.30 26.74
CA ILE A 55 -23.99 12.20 25.37
C ILE A 55 -24.17 13.53 24.64
N LEU A 56 -25.35 14.16 24.75
CA LEU A 56 -25.63 15.42 24.07
C LEU A 56 -24.74 16.55 24.57
N ARG A 57 -24.55 16.68 25.89
CA ARG A 57 -23.66 17.69 26.47
C ARG A 57 -22.22 17.51 26.05
N LYS A 58 -21.66 16.30 26.16
CA LYS A 58 -20.31 16.01 25.70
C LYS A 58 -20.15 16.21 24.18
N THR A 59 -21.14 15.81 23.38
CA THR A 59 -21.13 16.06 21.94
C THR A 59 -21.03 17.55 21.63
N ALA A 60 -21.87 18.36 22.29
CA ALA A 60 -21.85 19.81 22.14
C ALA A 60 -20.50 20.43 22.49
N GLU A 61 -19.99 20.09 23.70
CA GLU A 61 -18.71 20.60 24.20
C GLU A 61 -17.53 20.20 23.29
N TYR A 62 -17.43 18.92 22.94
CA TYR A 62 -16.34 18.44 22.07
C TYR A 62 -16.37 19.07 20.68
N LEU A 63 -17.55 19.26 20.08
CA LEU A 63 -17.68 19.94 18.78
C LEU A 63 -17.25 21.41 18.89
N ARG A 64 -17.67 22.14 19.93
CA ARG A 64 -17.25 23.53 20.18
C ARG A 64 -15.73 23.65 20.28
N ASP A 65 -15.12 22.76 21.05
CA ASP A 65 -13.72 22.89 21.43
C ASP A 65 -12.75 22.33 20.41
N ASN A 66 -13.19 21.38 19.55
CA ASN A 66 -12.28 20.62 18.69
C ASN A 66 -12.58 20.69 17.19
N TYR A 67 -13.79 21.07 16.76
CA TYR A 67 -14.10 21.13 15.34
C TYR A 67 -13.18 22.15 14.64
N VAL A 68 -12.62 21.79 13.49
CA VAL A 68 -11.57 22.57 12.80
C VAL A 68 -11.93 24.01 12.51
N ILE A 69 -13.22 24.33 12.31
CA ILE A 69 -13.72 25.69 12.09
C ILE A 69 -14.41 26.15 13.39
N PRO A 70 -13.77 27.03 14.20
CA PRO A 70 -14.27 27.41 15.53
C PRO A 70 -15.69 27.96 15.52
N ASP A 71 -16.03 28.86 14.60
CA ASP A 71 -17.37 29.46 14.52
C ASP A 71 -18.47 28.45 14.23
N ILE A 72 -18.15 27.42 13.42
CA ILE A 72 -19.07 26.31 13.18
C ILE A 72 -19.19 25.42 14.42
N GLY A 73 -18.08 25.19 15.13
CA GLY A 73 -18.10 24.47 16.40
C GLY A 73 -19.04 25.11 17.42
N ILE A 74 -19.08 26.45 17.53
CA ILE A 74 -20.01 27.20 18.38
C ILE A 74 -21.46 27.01 17.89
N LYS A 75 -21.70 27.01 16.59
CA LYS A 75 -23.06 26.75 16.04
C LYS A 75 -23.53 25.34 16.37
N TYR A 76 -22.66 24.34 16.25
CA TYR A 76 -22.98 22.96 16.67
C TYR A 76 -23.32 22.87 18.14
N TYR A 77 -22.54 23.50 19.02
CA TYR A 77 -22.80 23.54 20.44
C TYR A 77 -24.20 24.11 20.73
N SER A 78 -24.49 25.30 20.19
CA SER A 78 -25.76 25.98 20.38
C SER A 78 -26.95 25.16 19.92
N PHE A 79 -26.80 24.51 18.75
CA PHE A 79 -27.83 23.64 18.19
C PHE A 79 -28.08 22.43 19.09
N VAL A 80 -27.04 21.64 19.43
CA VAL A 80 -27.20 20.42 20.22
C VAL A 80 -27.80 20.73 21.61
N MET A 81 -27.36 21.82 22.26
CA MET A 81 -27.92 22.27 23.55
C MET A 81 -29.39 22.71 23.43
N GLN A 82 -29.77 23.31 22.30
CA GLN A 82 -31.17 23.65 22.03
C GLN A 82 -32.03 22.37 21.87
N GLN A 83 -31.52 21.35 21.10
CA GLN A 83 -32.24 20.09 20.95
C GLN A 83 -32.38 19.34 22.28
N LEU A 84 -31.36 19.37 23.11
CA LEU A 84 -31.43 18.84 24.47
C LEU A 84 -32.55 19.50 25.29
N LYS A 85 -32.59 20.85 25.31
CA LYS A 85 -33.61 21.61 26.03
C LYS A 85 -35.04 21.32 25.54
N LYS A 86 -35.20 21.08 24.22
CA LYS A 86 -36.50 20.73 23.61
C LYS A 86 -36.87 19.26 23.79
N GLY A 87 -36.00 18.42 24.29
CA GLY A 87 -36.24 16.99 24.51
C GLY A 87 -36.46 16.21 23.17
N VAL A 88 -35.88 16.67 22.07
CA VAL A 88 -36.11 16.12 20.71
C VAL A 88 -35.82 14.63 20.64
N TYR A 89 -34.80 14.16 21.36
CA TYR A 89 -34.35 12.77 21.35
C TYR A 89 -34.97 11.91 22.45
N ASN A 90 -35.89 12.46 23.30
CA ASN A 90 -36.43 11.74 24.45
C ASN A 90 -37.12 10.42 24.07
N LYS A 91 -37.82 10.39 22.94
CA LYS A 91 -38.54 9.21 22.46
C LYS A 91 -37.67 8.15 21.79
N ILE A 92 -36.41 8.45 21.49
CA ILE A 92 -35.51 7.50 20.80
C ILE A 92 -34.81 6.66 21.90
N SER A 93 -35.17 5.40 22.02
CA SER A 93 -34.61 4.49 23.02
C SER A 93 -33.50 3.58 22.45
N HIS A 94 -33.42 3.43 21.13
CA HIS A 94 -32.44 2.54 20.50
C HIS A 94 -31.11 3.28 20.22
N PRO A 95 -29.95 2.81 20.74
CA PRO A 95 -28.67 3.49 20.65
C PRO A 95 -28.27 3.87 19.22
N ARG A 96 -28.34 2.93 18.30
CA ARG A 96 -27.96 3.16 16.89
C ARG A 96 -28.84 4.23 16.24
N ARG A 97 -30.16 4.16 16.42
CA ARG A 97 -31.08 5.17 15.89
C ARG A 97 -30.83 6.56 16.47
N PHE A 98 -30.50 6.62 17.76
CA PHE A 98 -30.13 7.88 18.41
C PHE A 98 -28.84 8.46 17.79
N ALA A 99 -27.78 7.65 17.63
CA ALA A 99 -26.53 8.06 17.01
C ALA A 99 -26.72 8.56 15.57
N GLU A 100 -27.46 7.80 14.75
CA GLU A 100 -27.77 8.15 13.36
C GLU A 100 -28.57 9.45 13.25
N GLN A 101 -29.59 9.63 14.12
CA GLN A 101 -30.39 10.86 14.10
C GLN A 101 -29.58 12.08 14.54
N LEU A 102 -28.81 11.97 15.62
CA LEU A 102 -27.95 13.04 16.10
C LEU A 102 -26.90 13.43 15.07
N THR A 103 -26.27 12.44 14.40
CA THR A 103 -25.33 12.70 13.29
C THR A 103 -25.99 13.49 12.17
N LYS A 104 -27.15 13.04 11.67
CA LYS A 104 -27.90 13.74 10.60
C LYS A 104 -28.27 15.17 10.97
N ASP A 105 -28.68 15.38 12.20
CA ASP A 105 -29.11 16.70 12.66
C ASP A 105 -27.92 17.66 12.80
N ILE A 106 -26.76 17.18 13.28
CA ILE A 106 -25.52 17.97 13.31
C ILE A 106 -25.07 18.32 11.90
N GLN A 107 -25.03 17.37 10.97
CA GLN A 107 -24.62 17.59 9.58
C GLN A 107 -25.51 18.55 8.80
N ARG A 108 -26.76 18.79 9.24
CA ARG A 108 -27.66 19.82 8.64
C ARG A 108 -27.22 21.25 8.97
N ILE A 109 -26.49 21.47 10.06
CA ILE A 109 -26.02 22.81 10.45
C ILE A 109 -24.87 23.25 9.57
N HIS A 110 -23.96 22.35 9.30
CA HIS A 110 -22.88 22.49 8.35
C HIS A 110 -22.52 21.10 7.85
N LYS A 111 -22.49 20.97 6.54
CA LYS A 111 -22.22 19.67 5.91
C LYS A 111 -20.75 19.31 6.14
N ASP A 112 -20.49 18.27 6.92
CA ASP A 112 -19.21 17.62 7.05
C ASP A 112 -19.46 16.12 7.31
N GLU A 113 -19.20 15.30 6.32
CA GLU A 113 -19.55 13.86 6.35
C GLU A 113 -18.65 13.03 7.25
N HIS A 114 -17.54 13.61 7.74
CA HIS A 114 -16.70 12.96 8.73
C HIS A 114 -17.30 13.03 10.13
N ILE A 115 -18.12 14.04 10.46
CA ILE A 115 -18.77 14.11 11.77
C ILE A 115 -19.75 12.95 11.93
N ARG A 116 -19.47 12.06 12.88
CA ARG A 116 -20.32 10.89 13.13
C ARG A 116 -20.37 10.57 14.62
N VAL A 117 -21.58 10.46 15.13
CA VAL A 117 -21.84 9.80 16.42
C VAL A 117 -22.02 8.31 16.14
N ILE A 118 -21.25 7.49 16.81
CA ILE A 118 -21.19 6.04 16.59
C ILE A 118 -21.60 5.35 17.88
N SER A 119 -22.63 4.50 17.82
CA SER A 119 -22.96 3.60 18.91
C SER A 119 -22.17 2.29 18.78
N ILE A 120 -21.62 1.85 19.90
CA ILE A 120 -20.82 0.64 19.99
C ILE A 120 -21.56 -0.36 20.87
N TRP A 121 -21.59 -1.63 20.49
CA TRP A 121 -22.17 -2.70 21.30
C TRP A 121 -21.21 -3.04 22.45
N PRO A 122 -21.71 -3.09 23.72
CA PRO A 122 -20.86 -3.33 24.89
C PRO A 122 -20.03 -4.61 24.80
N ASP A 123 -20.60 -5.68 24.28
CA ASP A 123 -20.00 -7.02 24.31
C ASP A 123 -18.66 -7.11 23.57
N GLN A 124 -18.54 -6.42 22.44
CA GLN A 124 -17.27 -6.44 21.68
C GLN A 124 -16.23 -5.47 22.20
N GLN A 125 -16.66 -4.35 22.77
CA GLN A 125 -15.75 -3.34 23.27
C GLN A 125 -15.31 -3.63 24.71
N GLN A 126 -16.18 -4.13 25.56
CA GLN A 126 -15.85 -4.52 26.93
C GLN A 126 -14.76 -5.60 26.93
N LEU A 127 -14.83 -6.55 26.00
CA LEU A 127 -13.76 -7.53 25.78
C LEU A 127 -12.44 -6.88 25.31
N ARG A 128 -12.52 -5.87 24.42
CA ARG A 128 -11.33 -5.17 23.91
C ARG A 128 -10.70 -4.20 24.91
N GLU A 129 -11.50 -3.55 25.76
CA GLU A 129 -11.01 -2.61 26.78
C GLU A 129 -10.51 -3.36 28.03
N GLN A 130 -11.07 -4.52 28.35
CA GLN A 130 -10.64 -5.36 29.46
C GLN A 130 -9.37 -6.16 29.15
N ASP A 131 -9.14 -6.47 27.88
CA ASP A 131 -7.94 -7.16 27.43
C ASP A 131 -7.31 -6.44 26.23
N PRO A 132 -6.38 -5.50 26.47
CA PRO A 132 -5.65 -4.79 25.40
C PRO A 132 -4.90 -5.72 24.46
N LEU A 133 -4.46 -6.88 24.94
CA LEU A 133 -3.77 -7.89 24.14
C LEU A 133 -4.73 -8.56 23.16
N LEU A 134 -5.94 -8.92 23.61
CA LEU A 134 -6.97 -9.46 22.74
C LEU A 134 -7.38 -8.44 21.66
N ALA A 135 -7.54 -7.16 22.06
CA ALA A 135 -7.83 -6.09 21.11
C ALA A 135 -6.75 -5.96 20.03
N PHE A 136 -5.49 -5.99 20.43
CA PHE A 136 -4.34 -5.98 19.53
C PHE A 136 -4.40 -7.14 18.52
N PHE A 137 -4.59 -8.37 19.00
CA PHE A 137 -4.68 -9.53 18.11
C PHE A 137 -5.88 -9.50 17.16
N LEU A 138 -7.05 -9.06 17.64
CA LEU A 138 -8.25 -8.98 16.79
C LEU A 138 -8.12 -7.92 15.69
N ASN A 139 -7.53 -6.76 16.00
CA ASN A 139 -7.32 -5.71 15.01
C ASN A 139 -6.28 -6.15 13.98
N ALA A 140 -5.13 -6.67 14.40
CA ALA A 140 -4.10 -7.18 13.50
C ALA A 140 -4.62 -8.28 12.56
N ARG A 141 -5.51 -9.18 13.07
CA ARG A 141 -6.15 -10.19 12.21
C ARG A 141 -7.14 -9.61 11.22
N GLN A 142 -7.90 -8.60 11.61
CA GLN A 142 -8.86 -7.95 10.72
C GLN A 142 -8.14 -7.33 9.52
N ASP A 143 -7.04 -6.62 9.73
CA ASP A 143 -6.24 -6.01 8.68
C ASP A 143 -5.60 -7.08 7.77
N GLN A 144 -5.13 -8.20 8.34
CA GLN A 144 -4.65 -9.35 7.58
C GLN A 144 -5.74 -9.99 6.70
N TYR A 145 -6.97 -10.15 7.21
CA TYR A 145 -8.08 -10.73 6.43
C TYR A 145 -8.50 -9.88 5.24
N THR A 146 -8.28 -8.57 5.32
CA THR A 146 -8.52 -7.64 4.22
C THR A 146 -7.27 -7.40 3.37
N ASN A 147 -6.18 -8.14 3.63
CA ASN A 147 -4.88 -7.94 3.00
C ASN A 147 -4.45 -6.47 3.01
N PHE A 148 -4.63 -5.82 4.18
CA PHE A 148 -4.30 -4.41 4.41
C PHE A 148 -4.92 -3.46 3.38
N GLY A 149 -6.16 -3.74 2.97
CA GLY A 149 -6.90 -2.93 2.00
C GLY A 149 -6.55 -3.17 0.53
N LEU A 150 -5.55 -4.00 0.23
CA LEU A 150 -5.17 -4.34 -1.14
C LEU A 150 -5.94 -5.56 -1.61
N LYS A 151 -6.92 -5.36 -2.48
CA LYS A 151 -7.87 -6.39 -2.89
C LYS A 151 -7.42 -7.21 -4.09
N GLU A 152 -6.76 -6.58 -5.06
CA GLU A 152 -6.41 -7.23 -6.33
C GLU A 152 -5.21 -6.57 -6.98
N VAL A 153 -4.32 -7.39 -7.52
CA VAL A 153 -3.20 -6.99 -8.39
C VAL A 153 -3.24 -7.85 -9.64
N GLN A 154 -3.18 -7.23 -10.82
CA GLN A 154 -3.31 -7.93 -12.10
C GLN A 154 -2.54 -7.22 -13.21
N VAL A 155 -2.16 -7.96 -14.26
CA VAL A 155 -1.65 -7.41 -15.52
C VAL A 155 -2.63 -7.75 -16.64
N PHE A 156 -3.21 -6.72 -17.25
CA PHE A 156 -4.11 -6.84 -18.41
C PHE A 156 -3.32 -6.90 -19.73
N PRO A 157 -3.95 -7.41 -20.81
CA PRO A 157 -3.38 -7.38 -22.15
C PRO A 157 -2.94 -5.97 -22.57
N GLY A 158 -1.73 -5.87 -23.14
CA GLY A 158 -1.08 -4.58 -23.46
C GLY A 158 -0.10 -4.14 -22.37
N ASN A 159 0.23 -5.03 -21.42
CA ASN A 159 1.14 -4.79 -20.30
C ASN A 159 0.66 -3.67 -19.38
N ILE A 160 -0.64 -3.69 -19.07
CA ILE A 160 -1.29 -2.69 -18.22
C ILE A 160 -1.44 -3.27 -16.82
N GLY A 161 -0.76 -2.67 -15.84
CA GLY A 161 -0.90 -3.00 -14.43
C GLY A 161 -2.22 -2.49 -13.86
N TYR A 162 -2.84 -3.29 -13.01
CA TYR A 162 -4.05 -2.93 -12.28
C TYR A 162 -3.89 -3.23 -10.80
N LEU A 163 -4.28 -2.27 -9.97
CA LEU A 163 -4.21 -2.34 -8.52
C LEU A 163 -5.53 -1.83 -7.92
N ASN A 164 -6.25 -2.70 -7.21
CA ASN A 164 -7.50 -2.34 -6.51
C ASN A 164 -7.22 -2.19 -5.02
N ILE A 165 -7.43 -0.97 -4.50
CA ILE A 165 -7.20 -0.61 -3.10
C ILE A 165 -8.53 -0.14 -2.50
N ILE A 166 -9.02 -0.82 -1.46
CA ILE A 166 -10.30 -0.51 -0.80
C ILE A 166 -10.16 0.31 0.49
N SER A 167 -8.96 0.33 1.07
CA SER A 167 -8.58 1.20 2.21
C SER A 167 -7.07 1.43 2.22
N PHE A 168 -6.62 2.48 2.88
CA PHE A 168 -5.21 2.77 3.13
C PHE A 168 -4.89 2.50 4.61
N GLU A 169 -4.30 1.34 4.90
CA GLU A 169 -3.82 1.03 6.24
C GLU A 169 -2.47 1.70 6.50
N ALA A 170 -2.12 1.87 7.78
CA ALA A 170 -0.88 2.55 8.16
C ALA A 170 0.37 1.85 7.58
N PRO A 171 1.42 2.62 7.15
CA PRO A 171 2.62 2.04 6.55
C PRO A 171 3.27 0.96 7.41
N GLU A 172 3.30 1.13 8.73
CA GLU A 172 3.90 0.18 9.67
C GLU A 172 3.31 -1.23 9.57
N GLN A 173 2.11 -1.35 9.02
CA GLN A 173 1.40 -2.63 8.83
C GLN A 173 1.33 -3.06 7.37
N ALA A 174 1.19 -2.13 6.45
CA ALA A 174 0.78 -2.37 5.07
C ALA A 174 1.88 -2.12 4.03
N GLU A 175 2.98 -1.45 4.37
CA GLU A 175 4.05 -1.05 3.44
C GLU A 175 4.56 -2.23 2.62
N GLN A 176 4.92 -3.34 3.29
CA GLN A 176 5.41 -4.53 2.60
C GLN A 176 4.42 -5.10 1.58
N THR A 177 3.12 -5.05 1.87
CA THR A 177 2.08 -5.54 0.96
C THR A 177 1.96 -4.62 -0.27
N GLN A 178 2.03 -3.30 -0.07
CA GLN A 178 2.01 -2.31 -1.15
C GLN A 178 3.27 -2.41 -2.02
N ASP A 179 4.45 -2.58 -1.42
CA ASP A 179 5.71 -2.76 -2.14
C ASP A 179 5.70 -4.00 -3.02
N ASN A 180 5.18 -5.12 -2.50
CA ASN A 180 5.05 -6.36 -3.27
C ASN A 180 4.13 -6.16 -4.49
N ALA A 181 3.04 -5.40 -4.34
CA ALA A 181 2.14 -5.07 -5.43
C ALA A 181 2.81 -4.16 -6.47
N MET A 182 3.49 -3.10 -6.03
CA MET A 182 4.23 -2.20 -6.93
C MET A 182 5.38 -2.93 -7.63
N ASN A 183 6.09 -3.83 -6.95
CA ASN A 183 7.12 -4.68 -7.55
C ASN A 183 6.55 -5.68 -8.57
N PHE A 184 5.36 -6.23 -8.33
CA PHE A 184 4.66 -7.06 -9.33
C PHE A 184 4.37 -6.26 -10.61
N LEU A 185 4.02 -4.98 -10.48
CA LEU A 185 3.70 -4.09 -11.59
C LEU A 185 4.92 -3.34 -12.18
N ARG A 186 6.13 -3.62 -11.71
CA ARG A 186 7.34 -2.83 -12.05
C ARG A 186 7.64 -2.71 -13.54
N TYR A 187 7.26 -3.72 -14.35
CA TYR A 187 7.52 -3.74 -15.79
C TYR A 187 6.29 -3.38 -16.64
N CYS A 188 5.20 -2.91 -16.01
CA CYS A 188 4.02 -2.48 -16.74
C CYS A 188 4.26 -1.14 -17.45
N ASP A 189 3.69 -1.00 -18.64
CA ASP A 189 3.81 0.18 -19.50
C ASP A 189 2.73 1.25 -19.21
N ALA A 190 1.70 0.90 -18.44
CA ALA A 190 0.71 1.79 -17.85
C ALA A 190 0.18 1.17 -16.56
N ILE A 191 -0.32 1.99 -15.64
CA ILE A 191 -0.88 1.53 -14.37
C ILE A 191 -2.27 2.13 -14.18
N ILE A 192 -3.22 1.29 -13.75
CA ILE A 192 -4.58 1.69 -13.34
C ILE A 192 -4.71 1.38 -11.84
N ILE A 193 -5.01 2.40 -11.03
CA ILE A 193 -5.33 2.26 -9.60
C ILE A 193 -6.83 2.44 -9.42
N ASP A 194 -7.50 1.43 -8.89
CA ASP A 194 -8.94 1.43 -8.68
C ASP A 194 -9.29 1.76 -7.23
N LEU A 195 -9.82 2.96 -7.05
CA LEU A 195 -10.28 3.48 -5.76
C LEU A 195 -11.81 3.60 -5.67
N ARG A 196 -12.56 3.05 -6.62
CA ARG A 196 -14.04 3.18 -6.65
C ARG A 196 -14.73 2.67 -5.39
N GLN A 197 -14.08 1.75 -4.66
CA GLN A 197 -14.56 1.20 -3.39
C GLN A 197 -13.68 1.63 -2.19
N ASN A 198 -12.78 2.61 -2.36
CA ASN A 198 -11.87 3.05 -1.33
C ASN A 198 -12.56 4.01 -0.35
N SER A 199 -12.64 3.64 0.92
CA SER A 199 -13.27 4.43 1.99
C SER A 199 -12.31 5.36 2.74
N GLY A 200 -11.05 5.44 2.30
CA GLY A 200 -10.03 6.25 2.97
C GLY A 200 -9.05 5.45 3.82
N GLY A 201 -8.49 6.10 4.84
CA GLY A 201 -7.54 5.49 5.77
C GLY A 201 -6.38 6.40 6.15
N SER A 202 -5.15 5.89 6.10
CA SER A 202 -3.92 6.57 6.50
C SER A 202 -3.42 7.56 5.45
N ILE A 203 -3.25 8.82 5.84
CA ILE A 203 -2.60 9.87 5.02
C ILE A 203 -1.12 9.57 4.78
N GLN A 204 -0.46 8.89 5.73
CA GLN A 204 0.94 8.46 5.58
C GLN A 204 1.08 7.39 4.49
N MET A 205 0.11 6.48 4.35
CA MET A 205 0.11 5.51 3.25
C MET A 205 -0.18 6.19 1.91
N VAL A 206 -1.04 7.20 1.87
CA VAL A 206 -1.23 8.04 0.66
C VAL A 206 0.09 8.69 0.26
N GLN A 207 0.79 9.33 1.21
CA GLN A 207 2.12 9.90 0.98
C GLN A 207 3.09 8.87 0.42
N TYR A 208 3.17 7.69 1.06
CA TYR A 208 4.06 6.61 0.67
C TYR A 208 3.78 6.13 -0.76
N LEU A 209 2.54 5.79 -1.06
CA LEU A 209 2.18 5.25 -2.38
C LEU A 209 2.28 6.32 -3.49
N CYS A 210 1.92 7.59 -3.22
CA CYS A 210 2.15 8.69 -4.15
C CYS A 210 3.63 8.82 -4.52
N SER A 211 4.54 8.50 -3.58
CA SER A 211 6.00 8.66 -3.76
C SER A 211 6.56 7.77 -4.87
N TYR A 212 5.91 6.69 -5.21
CA TYR A 212 6.27 5.85 -6.36
C TYR A 212 6.15 6.60 -7.71
N PHE A 213 5.32 7.64 -7.77
CA PHE A 213 4.98 8.31 -9.04
C PHE A 213 5.71 9.63 -9.27
N PHE A 214 6.71 9.95 -8.44
CA PHE A 214 7.52 11.16 -8.59
C PHE A 214 9.01 10.84 -8.50
N SER A 215 9.81 11.37 -9.44
CA SER A 215 11.26 11.20 -9.45
C SER A 215 11.96 11.98 -8.31
N LYS A 216 11.37 13.12 -7.89
CA LYS A 216 11.87 13.98 -6.81
C LYS A 216 10.73 14.30 -5.83
N PRO A 217 11.04 14.64 -4.56
CA PRO A 217 10.03 15.02 -3.59
C PRO A 217 9.21 16.25 -4.03
N VAL A 218 7.88 16.07 -4.15
CA VAL A 218 6.91 17.13 -4.43
C VAL A 218 6.05 17.40 -3.22
N HIS A 219 5.53 18.62 -3.05
CA HIS A 219 4.57 18.95 -2.02
C HIS A 219 3.19 18.47 -2.46
N LEU A 220 2.69 17.41 -1.81
CA LEU A 220 1.42 16.77 -2.13
C LEU A 220 0.25 17.56 -1.52
N ASN A 221 0.27 17.70 -0.21
CA ASN A 221 -0.79 18.34 0.57
C ASN A 221 -0.24 19.02 1.83
N SER A 222 -1.01 19.92 2.43
CA SER A 222 -0.80 20.46 3.77
C SER A 222 -2.02 20.19 4.63
N TYR A 223 -1.84 20.03 5.93
CA TYR A 223 -2.91 19.96 6.91
C TYR A 223 -2.76 21.05 7.93
N TYR A 224 -3.76 21.92 8.02
CA TYR A 224 -3.91 22.81 9.16
C TYR A 224 -4.57 22.05 10.31
N TRP A 225 -3.99 22.12 11.49
CA TRP A 225 -4.49 21.51 12.72
C TRP A 225 -4.92 22.58 13.70
N ARG A 226 -6.23 22.59 14.10
CA ARG A 226 -6.75 23.55 15.05
C ARG A 226 -6.05 23.50 16.42
N ARG A 227 -5.78 22.28 16.91
CA ARG A 227 -5.04 22.13 18.18
C ARG A 227 -3.57 22.39 17.94
N GLY A 228 -3.08 23.47 18.52
CA GLY A 228 -1.69 23.93 18.35
C GLY A 228 -1.51 24.97 17.25
N ASP A 229 -2.57 25.24 16.47
CA ASP A 229 -2.58 26.30 15.42
C ASP A 229 -1.36 26.20 14.49
N TYR A 230 -1.18 25.04 13.86
CA TYR A 230 -0.02 24.79 12.98
C TYR A 230 -0.41 24.12 11.67
N GLU A 231 0.46 24.27 10.68
CA GLU A 231 0.38 23.60 9.39
C GLU A 231 1.46 22.51 9.29
N GLU A 232 1.06 21.33 8.86
CA GLU A 232 1.93 20.20 8.59
C GLU A 232 1.96 19.95 7.07
N LYS A 233 3.18 19.84 6.49
CA LYS A 233 3.38 19.68 5.05
C LYS A 233 3.74 18.25 4.72
N PHE A 234 2.95 17.62 3.86
CA PHE A 234 3.20 16.30 3.33
C PHE A 234 3.85 16.39 1.94
N ARG A 235 5.05 15.85 1.83
CA ARG A 235 5.79 15.77 0.57
C ARG A 235 5.97 14.30 0.21
N SER A 236 5.98 13.98 -1.09
CA SER A 236 6.39 12.64 -1.51
C SER A 236 7.79 12.33 -1.02
N LEU A 237 8.03 11.08 -0.64
CA LEU A 237 9.31 10.63 -0.08
C LEU A 237 10.39 10.55 -1.16
N GLU A 238 11.62 10.75 -0.77
CA GLU A 238 12.77 10.59 -1.66
C GLU A 238 12.99 9.12 -2.03
N HIS A 239 12.78 8.21 -1.08
CA HIS A 239 12.97 6.79 -1.24
C HIS A 239 11.68 6.00 -0.97
N VAL A 240 11.49 4.91 -1.69
CA VAL A 240 10.48 3.86 -1.50
C VAL A 240 11.15 2.50 -1.69
N ASN A 241 10.57 1.44 -1.19
CA ASN A 241 11.13 0.09 -1.32
C ASN A 241 10.79 -0.56 -2.68
N GLY A 242 11.20 0.10 -3.75
CA GLY A 242 10.95 -0.38 -5.11
C GLY A 242 11.30 0.66 -6.16
N GLU A 243 11.05 0.31 -7.40
CA GLU A 243 11.31 1.19 -8.52
C GLU A 243 10.22 2.27 -8.66
N LYS A 244 10.62 3.55 -8.63
CA LYS A 244 9.71 4.66 -8.91
C LYS A 244 9.24 4.67 -10.36
N LYS A 245 8.02 5.16 -10.59
CA LYS A 245 7.31 5.17 -11.88
C LYS A 245 6.92 6.60 -12.31
N PRO A 246 7.87 7.56 -12.37
CA PRO A 246 7.52 8.96 -12.61
C PRO A 246 6.91 9.20 -14.00
N ASP A 247 7.32 8.44 -15.00
CA ASP A 247 6.90 8.63 -16.40
C ASP A 247 5.86 7.61 -16.88
N THR A 248 5.61 6.53 -16.11
CA THR A 248 4.62 5.51 -16.48
C THR A 248 3.22 6.12 -16.49
N PRO A 249 2.45 6.01 -17.58
CA PRO A 249 1.06 6.47 -17.64
C PRO A 249 0.23 5.93 -16.48
N LEU A 250 -0.43 6.83 -15.73
CA LEU A 250 -1.19 6.51 -14.54
C LEU A 250 -2.64 6.93 -14.69
N PHE A 251 -3.54 6.01 -14.42
CA PHE A 251 -4.99 6.20 -14.42
C PHE A 251 -5.55 5.86 -13.05
N ILE A 252 -6.49 6.64 -12.56
CA ILE A 252 -7.14 6.40 -11.27
C ILE A 252 -8.65 6.31 -11.49
N LEU A 253 -9.25 5.21 -11.03
CA LEU A 253 -10.69 5.03 -11.06
C LEU A 253 -11.28 5.53 -9.75
N ILE A 254 -12.23 6.46 -9.85
CA ILE A 254 -12.93 7.04 -8.71
C ILE A 254 -14.45 6.89 -8.84
N GLY A 255 -15.14 6.99 -7.72
CA GLY A 255 -16.61 6.90 -7.68
C GLY A 255 -17.20 7.48 -6.40
N PRO A 256 -18.53 7.46 -6.23
CA PRO A 256 -19.22 8.06 -5.08
C PRO A 256 -18.83 7.47 -3.73
N VAL A 257 -18.27 6.26 -3.70
CA VAL A 257 -17.79 5.58 -2.48
C VAL A 257 -16.35 5.98 -2.15
N THR A 258 -15.57 6.47 -3.13
CA THR A 258 -14.23 7.00 -2.88
C THR A 258 -14.31 8.15 -1.89
N PHE A 259 -13.60 8.04 -0.74
CA PHE A 259 -13.74 8.99 0.36
C PHE A 259 -12.42 9.24 1.10
N SER A 260 -12.28 10.42 1.74
CA SER A 260 -11.17 10.77 2.65
C SER A 260 -9.79 10.55 2.02
N ALA A 261 -8.91 9.73 2.59
CA ALA A 261 -7.58 9.41 2.05
C ALA A 261 -7.61 8.84 0.61
N GLY A 262 -8.72 8.17 0.21
CA GLY A 262 -8.95 7.75 -1.18
C GLY A 262 -9.11 8.93 -2.13
N GLU A 263 -9.79 9.96 -1.67
CA GLU A 263 -9.94 11.22 -2.40
C GLU A 263 -8.63 12.00 -2.44
N GLU A 264 -7.90 12.04 -1.32
CA GLU A 264 -6.59 12.70 -1.22
C GLU A 264 -5.62 12.14 -2.26
N PHE A 265 -5.46 10.80 -2.33
CA PHE A 265 -4.61 10.16 -3.30
C PHE A 265 -4.95 10.57 -4.74
N ALA A 266 -6.23 10.56 -5.08
CA ALA A 266 -6.68 10.95 -6.41
C ALA A 266 -6.46 12.45 -6.67
N TYR A 267 -6.83 13.30 -5.70
CA TYR A 267 -6.72 14.75 -5.80
C TYR A 267 -5.30 15.26 -5.94
N ASP A 268 -4.39 14.72 -5.12
CA ASP A 268 -2.98 15.12 -5.13
C ASP A 268 -2.31 14.77 -6.46
N LEU A 269 -2.56 13.57 -6.98
CA LEU A 269 -2.01 13.14 -8.27
C LEU A 269 -2.64 13.89 -9.45
N GLN A 270 -3.92 14.24 -9.37
CA GLN A 270 -4.59 15.08 -10.38
C GLN A 270 -4.05 16.52 -10.35
N ALA A 271 -3.95 17.13 -9.17
CA ALA A 271 -3.45 18.49 -9.00
C ALA A 271 -2.02 18.64 -9.54
N GLN A 272 -1.17 17.64 -9.32
CA GLN A 272 0.18 17.54 -9.87
C GLN A 272 0.21 17.16 -11.37
N LYS A 273 -0.93 16.95 -12.01
CA LYS A 273 -1.06 16.47 -13.41
C LYS A 273 -0.34 15.15 -13.66
N ARG A 274 -0.25 14.31 -12.62
CA ARG A 274 0.48 13.04 -12.68
C ARG A 274 -0.42 11.88 -13.12
N ALA A 275 -1.71 11.94 -12.84
CA ALA A 275 -2.67 10.91 -13.18
C ALA A 275 -3.89 11.47 -13.90
N LEU A 276 -4.53 10.62 -14.71
CA LEU A 276 -5.83 10.88 -15.33
C LEU A 276 -6.92 10.16 -14.53
N LEU A 277 -7.89 10.90 -14.02
CA LEU A 277 -8.99 10.39 -13.22
C LEU A 277 -10.19 10.03 -14.10
N ILE A 278 -10.76 8.82 -13.89
CA ILE A 278 -11.88 8.31 -14.68
C ILE A 278 -12.97 7.76 -13.73
N GLY A 279 -14.22 8.12 -13.96
CA GLY A 279 -15.35 7.60 -13.20
C GLY A 279 -16.38 8.64 -12.83
N GLU A 280 -16.83 8.63 -11.58
CA GLU A 280 -17.82 9.57 -11.04
C GLU A 280 -17.20 10.40 -9.91
N LYS A 281 -17.81 11.56 -9.66
CA LYS A 281 -17.43 12.43 -8.55
C LYS A 281 -17.46 11.70 -7.21
N THR A 282 -16.47 11.97 -6.36
CA THR A 282 -16.30 11.35 -5.04
C THR A 282 -17.15 11.97 -3.93
N GLY A 283 -17.06 11.44 -2.72
CA GLY A 283 -17.92 11.81 -1.59
C GLY A 283 -17.73 13.24 -1.05
N GLY A 284 -16.49 13.73 -1.00
CA GLY A 284 -16.18 15.10 -0.57
C GLY A 284 -15.84 15.26 0.91
N GLY A 285 -14.95 14.41 1.43
CA GLY A 285 -14.45 14.50 2.81
C GLY A 285 -12.95 14.79 2.84
N ALA A 286 -12.56 16.03 3.19
CA ALA A 286 -11.16 16.45 3.23
C ALA A 286 -10.66 16.83 4.63
N HIS A 287 -11.48 16.69 5.64
CA HIS A 287 -11.17 17.09 7.00
C HIS A 287 -10.69 15.90 7.83
N PRO A 288 -9.39 15.73 8.11
CA PRO A 288 -8.90 14.71 9.01
C PRO A 288 -9.34 15.02 10.45
N GLY A 289 -9.53 13.97 11.24
CA GLY A 289 -10.03 14.14 12.60
C GLY A 289 -9.65 12.99 13.51
N ARG A 290 -10.29 13.00 14.67
CA ARG A 290 -10.10 11.95 15.68
C ARG A 290 -11.40 11.56 16.36
N ARG A 291 -11.36 10.39 17.00
CA ARG A 291 -12.47 9.87 17.80
C ARG A 291 -12.38 10.38 19.24
N PHE A 292 -13.53 10.84 19.77
CA PHE A 292 -13.73 11.24 21.16
C PHE A 292 -14.67 10.28 21.85
N THR A 293 -14.32 9.85 23.04
CA THR A 293 -15.18 8.98 23.87
C THR A 293 -16.27 9.81 24.57
N LEU A 294 -17.52 9.55 24.22
CA LEU A 294 -18.66 10.18 24.90
C LEU A 294 -19.00 9.43 26.20
N ASN A 295 -19.10 8.11 26.13
CA ASN A 295 -19.21 7.17 27.24
C ASN A 295 -18.78 5.76 26.78
N GLU A 296 -19.08 4.71 27.53
CA GLU A 296 -18.73 3.32 27.17
C GLU A 296 -19.35 2.86 25.84
N ARG A 297 -20.53 3.36 25.49
CA ARG A 297 -21.33 2.92 24.33
C ARG A 297 -21.27 3.86 23.13
N PHE A 298 -20.69 5.06 23.26
CA PHE A 298 -20.70 6.05 22.17
C PHE A 298 -19.35 6.70 21.95
N ARG A 299 -19.04 6.88 20.67
CA ARG A 299 -17.89 7.65 20.18
C ARG A 299 -18.38 8.75 19.25
N LEU A 300 -17.63 9.83 19.19
CA LEU A 300 -17.86 10.93 18.26
C LEU A 300 -16.59 11.14 17.45
N PHE A 301 -16.69 11.08 16.12
CA PHE A 301 -15.61 11.51 15.24
C PHE A 301 -15.76 12.99 14.95
N ILE A 302 -14.70 13.75 15.19
CA ILE A 302 -14.68 15.20 14.96
C ILE A 302 -13.50 15.52 14.03
N PRO A 303 -13.74 16.20 12.90
CA PRO A 303 -12.72 16.86 12.11
C PRO A 303 -11.97 17.90 12.91
N THR A 304 -10.67 17.71 13.11
CA THR A 304 -9.79 18.58 13.92
C THR A 304 -8.74 19.28 13.06
N GLY A 305 -8.65 18.93 11.79
CA GLY A 305 -7.78 19.51 10.78
C GLY A 305 -8.51 19.68 9.45
N ARG A 306 -7.87 20.38 8.52
CA ARG A 306 -8.35 20.58 7.15
C ARG A 306 -7.20 20.44 6.16
N ALA A 307 -7.46 19.79 5.04
CA ALA A 307 -6.51 19.68 3.94
C ALA A 307 -6.43 20.99 3.16
N ILE A 308 -5.24 21.32 2.67
CA ILE A 308 -4.96 22.47 1.81
C ILE A 308 -3.95 22.02 0.74
N ASN A 309 -4.41 21.75 -0.46
CA ASN A 309 -3.52 21.34 -1.53
C ASN A 309 -2.70 22.55 -2.03
N PRO A 310 -1.37 22.43 -2.14
CA PRO A 310 -0.47 23.55 -2.47
C PRO A 310 -0.63 24.06 -3.91
N VAL A 311 -1.16 23.24 -4.83
CA VAL A 311 -1.35 23.61 -6.23
C VAL A 311 -2.67 24.36 -6.43
N THR A 312 -3.73 23.90 -5.78
CA THR A 312 -5.08 24.48 -5.94
C THR A 312 -5.40 25.56 -4.91
N GLY A 313 -4.65 25.61 -3.78
CA GLY A 313 -4.97 26.47 -2.64
C GLY A 313 -6.26 26.07 -1.92
N SER A 314 -6.83 24.91 -2.22
CA SER A 314 -8.14 24.44 -1.77
C SER A 314 -8.09 22.95 -1.40
N SER A 315 -9.25 22.34 -1.19
CA SER A 315 -9.42 20.91 -0.93
C SER A 315 -10.69 20.39 -1.64
N TRP A 316 -10.94 19.10 -1.52
CA TRP A 316 -12.14 18.43 -2.03
C TRP A 316 -13.31 18.42 -1.04
N GLU A 317 -13.20 19.13 0.09
CA GLU A 317 -14.26 19.18 1.10
C GLU A 317 -15.59 19.65 0.49
N ASN A 318 -16.65 18.88 0.74
CA ASN A 318 -18.00 19.07 0.19
C ASN A 318 -18.12 19.06 -1.35
N ALA A 319 -17.04 19.37 -2.07
CA ALA A 319 -17.03 19.40 -3.52
C ALA A 319 -16.86 18.02 -4.16
N GLY A 320 -16.11 17.13 -3.47
CA GLY A 320 -15.61 15.88 -4.04
C GLY A 320 -14.52 16.10 -5.09
N VAL A 321 -13.78 15.05 -5.40
CA VAL A 321 -12.85 15.03 -6.53
C VAL A 321 -13.64 14.73 -7.79
N ARG A 322 -13.48 15.57 -8.81
CA ARG A 322 -14.12 15.37 -10.11
C ARG A 322 -13.18 14.59 -11.04
N PRO A 323 -13.67 13.57 -11.75
CA PRO A 323 -12.87 12.88 -12.74
C PRO A 323 -12.57 13.81 -13.94
N ASP A 324 -11.44 13.53 -14.63
CA ASP A 324 -11.11 14.17 -15.91
C ASP A 324 -11.97 13.61 -17.04
N ILE A 325 -12.38 12.33 -16.90
CA ILE A 325 -13.32 11.66 -17.81
C ILE A 325 -14.49 11.15 -16.98
N GLU A 326 -15.63 11.81 -17.12
CA GLU A 326 -16.85 11.45 -16.40
C GLU A 326 -17.59 10.32 -17.12
N VAL A 327 -17.68 9.17 -16.43
CA VAL A 327 -18.43 7.98 -16.86
C VAL A 327 -18.98 7.26 -15.63
N ARG A 328 -20.01 6.44 -15.79
CA ARG A 328 -20.53 5.63 -14.67
C ARG A 328 -19.43 4.72 -14.11
N SER A 329 -19.41 4.52 -12.78
CA SER A 329 -18.39 3.72 -12.08
C SER A 329 -18.21 2.32 -12.67
N ASN A 330 -19.28 1.68 -13.13
CA ASN A 330 -19.22 0.34 -13.76
C ASN A 330 -18.57 0.35 -15.16
N GLN A 331 -18.47 1.49 -15.81
CA GLN A 331 -17.84 1.66 -17.13
C GLN A 331 -16.38 2.15 -17.03
N ALA A 332 -15.99 2.70 -15.88
CA ALA A 332 -14.71 3.38 -15.68
C ALA A 332 -13.50 2.49 -16.01
N LEU A 333 -13.52 1.21 -15.61
CA LEU A 333 -12.42 0.28 -15.91
C LEU A 333 -12.28 0.03 -17.41
N ALA A 334 -13.38 -0.15 -18.14
CA ALA A 334 -13.33 -0.38 -19.59
C ALA A 334 -12.76 0.82 -20.33
N VAL A 335 -13.17 2.04 -19.96
CA VAL A 335 -12.66 3.29 -20.53
C VAL A 335 -11.18 3.49 -20.18
N ALA A 336 -10.78 3.20 -18.93
CA ALA A 336 -9.38 3.28 -18.52
C ALA A 336 -8.49 2.30 -19.29
N LEU A 337 -8.94 1.06 -19.48
CA LEU A 337 -8.20 0.04 -20.25
C LEU A 337 -7.99 0.46 -21.71
N GLU A 338 -9.00 1.07 -22.33
CA GLU A 338 -8.88 1.60 -23.69
C GLU A 338 -7.82 2.71 -23.78
N LYS A 339 -7.89 3.69 -22.87
CA LYS A 339 -6.92 4.79 -22.79
C LYS A 339 -5.52 4.28 -22.45
N ALA A 340 -5.42 3.37 -21.48
CA ALA A 340 -4.16 2.79 -21.03
C ALA A 340 -3.47 2.00 -22.15
N LYS A 341 -4.20 1.24 -22.98
CA LYS A 341 -3.62 0.54 -24.14
C LYS A 341 -2.90 1.49 -25.11
N LEU A 342 -3.51 2.62 -25.41
CA LEU A 342 -2.89 3.62 -26.29
C LEU A 342 -1.65 4.23 -25.64
N GLN A 343 -1.75 4.66 -24.38
CA GLN A 343 -0.64 5.30 -23.67
C GLN A 343 0.50 4.33 -23.37
N ALA A 344 0.20 3.07 -23.04
CA ALA A 344 1.19 2.01 -22.84
C ALA A 344 2.00 1.78 -24.13
N ARG A 345 1.35 1.75 -25.30
CA ARG A 345 2.06 1.62 -26.57
C ARG A 345 3.00 2.79 -26.83
N ILE A 346 2.53 4.02 -26.65
CA ILE A 346 3.36 5.24 -26.82
C ILE A 346 4.53 5.24 -25.83
N TYR A 347 4.29 4.86 -24.57
CA TYR A 347 5.33 4.77 -23.55
C TYR A 347 6.38 3.73 -23.91
N ARG A 348 5.97 2.54 -24.38
CA ARG A 348 6.85 1.48 -24.84
C ARG A 348 7.69 1.90 -26.04
N GLU A 349 7.06 2.48 -27.07
CA GLU A 349 7.77 2.98 -28.25
C GLU A 349 8.85 4.02 -27.88
N LYS A 350 8.54 4.93 -26.93
CA LYS A 350 9.51 5.89 -26.41
C LYS A 350 10.67 5.20 -25.69
N LYS A 351 10.37 4.19 -24.87
CA LYS A 351 11.37 3.40 -24.14
C LYS A 351 12.23 2.59 -25.11
N ASP A 352 11.63 1.88 -26.05
CA ASP A 352 12.34 1.08 -27.08
C ASP A 352 13.28 1.95 -27.90
N ASN A 353 12.86 3.16 -28.29
CA ASN A 353 13.72 4.11 -28.99
C ASN A 353 14.89 4.61 -28.12
N SER A 354 14.65 4.83 -26.82
CA SER A 354 15.71 5.18 -25.86
C SER A 354 16.71 4.05 -25.70
N ASP A 355 16.22 2.82 -25.56
CA ASP A 355 17.03 1.62 -25.41
C ASP A 355 17.84 1.33 -26.72
N LEU A 356 17.25 1.56 -27.87
CA LEU A 356 17.96 1.45 -29.17
C LEU A 356 19.10 2.46 -29.27
N ASN A 357 18.87 3.72 -28.89
CA ASN A 357 19.91 4.75 -28.87
C ASN A 357 21.05 4.40 -27.88
N LEU A 358 20.71 3.86 -26.71
CA LEU A 358 21.70 3.38 -25.75
C LEU A 358 22.48 2.19 -26.30
N TYR A 359 21.79 1.22 -26.94
CA TYR A 359 22.41 0.08 -27.62
C TYR A 359 23.41 0.52 -28.68
N LEU A 360 23.05 1.48 -29.55
CA LEU A 360 23.97 1.98 -30.61
C LEU A 360 25.24 2.59 -29.99
N LYS A 361 25.10 3.39 -28.92
CA LYS A 361 26.23 3.95 -28.19
C LYS A 361 27.07 2.86 -27.52
N LEU A 362 26.44 1.90 -26.85
CA LEU A 362 27.13 0.75 -26.25
C LEU A 362 27.90 -0.05 -27.30
N SER A 363 27.29 -0.33 -28.44
CA SER A 363 27.93 -1.10 -29.55
C SER A 363 29.12 -0.39 -30.14
N GLU A 364 29.04 0.94 -30.33
CA GLU A 364 30.16 1.75 -30.82
C GLU A 364 31.30 1.79 -29.80
N ASN A 365 30.98 2.07 -28.53
CA ASN A 365 32.01 2.19 -27.50
C ASN A 365 32.60 0.83 -27.11
N LEU A 366 31.86 -0.26 -27.26
CA LEU A 366 32.39 -1.60 -27.08
C LEU A 366 33.51 -1.90 -28.11
N LYS A 367 33.31 -1.50 -29.36
CA LYS A 367 34.37 -1.64 -30.41
C LYS A 367 35.60 -0.78 -30.11
N LYS A 368 35.40 0.44 -29.61
CA LYS A 368 36.49 1.32 -29.17
C LYS A 368 37.23 0.74 -27.96
N ALA A 369 36.48 0.20 -26.99
CA ALA A 369 37.06 -0.48 -25.82
C ALA A 369 37.90 -1.70 -26.24
N ASP A 370 37.41 -2.53 -27.15
CA ASP A 370 38.17 -3.67 -27.73
C ASP A 370 39.49 -3.21 -28.33
N THR A 371 39.46 -2.12 -29.11
CA THR A 371 40.68 -1.53 -29.70
C THR A 371 41.66 -1.00 -28.63
N LEU A 372 41.15 -0.35 -27.58
CA LEU A 372 41.98 0.15 -26.49
C LEU A 372 42.61 -0.97 -25.66
N LEU A 373 41.87 -2.06 -25.43
CA LEU A 373 42.37 -3.24 -24.73
C LEU A 373 43.50 -3.91 -25.51
N ILE A 374 43.37 -4.03 -26.84
CA ILE A 374 44.45 -4.53 -27.70
C ILE A 374 45.72 -3.63 -27.62
N ALA A 375 45.53 -2.32 -27.37
CA ALA A 375 46.61 -1.36 -27.18
C ALA A 375 47.11 -1.27 -25.72
N ASP A 376 46.73 -2.19 -24.84
CA ASP A 376 47.05 -2.23 -23.41
C ASP A 376 46.62 -0.97 -22.62
N GLN A 377 45.46 -0.37 -23.05
CA GLN A 377 44.88 0.83 -22.46
C GLN A 377 43.60 0.53 -21.70
N ALA A 378 43.63 -0.40 -20.74
CA ALA A 378 42.45 -0.90 -20.03
C ALA A 378 41.69 0.22 -19.28
N ASP A 379 42.40 1.19 -18.68
CA ASP A 379 41.74 2.29 -17.97
C ASP A 379 40.96 3.20 -18.91
N SER A 380 41.52 3.48 -20.10
CA SER A 380 40.80 4.24 -21.14
C SER A 380 39.56 3.49 -21.61
N ALA A 381 39.62 2.16 -21.75
CA ALA A 381 38.46 1.34 -22.09
C ALA A 381 37.37 1.41 -21.02
N ARG A 382 37.71 1.38 -19.73
CA ARG A 382 36.76 1.56 -18.60
C ARG A 382 36.09 2.94 -18.65
N VAL A 383 36.86 3.99 -18.86
CA VAL A 383 36.35 5.39 -18.90
C VAL A 383 35.28 5.59 -19.97
N ILE A 384 35.41 4.96 -21.13
CA ILE A 384 34.44 5.14 -22.23
C ILE A 384 33.25 4.16 -22.15
N PHE A 385 33.40 3.00 -21.53
CA PHE A 385 32.40 1.95 -21.60
C PHE A 385 31.55 1.81 -20.31
N TYR A 386 32.15 1.96 -19.13
CA TYR A 386 31.45 1.82 -17.85
C TYR A 386 30.30 2.80 -17.66
N PRO A 387 30.38 4.10 -17.97
CA PRO A 387 29.27 5.03 -17.83
C PRO A 387 28.04 4.64 -18.66
N LEU A 388 28.24 3.96 -19.80
CA LEU A 388 27.15 3.50 -20.65
C LEU A 388 26.48 2.24 -20.09
N LEU A 389 27.26 1.30 -19.52
CA LEU A 389 26.71 0.14 -18.81
C LEU A 389 25.98 0.58 -17.54
N GLU A 390 26.50 1.57 -16.82
CA GLU A 390 25.84 2.15 -15.66
C GLU A 390 24.52 2.83 -16.05
N SER A 391 24.50 3.56 -17.17
CA SER A 391 23.25 4.10 -17.72
C SER A 391 22.25 3.00 -18.05
N ALA A 392 22.71 1.88 -18.61
CA ALA A 392 21.86 0.72 -18.93
C ALA A 392 21.31 0.03 -17.67
N LEU A 393 22.10 -0.05 -16.60
CA LEU A 393 21.64 -0.52 -15.27
C LEU A 393 20.59 0.41 -14.69
N ASN A 394 20.85 1.71 -14.67
CA ASN A 394 19.97 2.72 -14.09
C ASN A 394 18.61 2.83 -14.81
N THR A 395 18.57 2.45 -16.08
CA THR A 395 17.32 2.38 -16.89
C THR A 395 16.66 1.00 -16.88
N ASN A 396 17.21 0.04 -16.13
CA ASN A 396 16.79 -1.36 -16.12
C ASN A 396 16.83 -2.05 -17.50
N ALA A 397 17.59 -1.50 -18.45
CA ALA A 397 17.82 -2.13 -19.75
C ALA A 397 18.69 -3.39 -19.63
N VAL A 398 19.58 -3.44 -18.63
CA VAL A 398 20.39 -4.61 -18.28
C VAL A 398 20.33 -4.90 -16.78
N ASN A 399 20.69 -6.12 -16.39
CA ASN A 399 20.85 -6.56 -15.01
C ASN A 399 22.11 -7.45 -14.88
N GLU A 400 22.41 -7.90 -13.66
CA GLU A 400 23.54 -8.80 -13.39
C GLU A 400 23.63 -9.95 -14.37
N TRP A 401 22.51 -10.65 -14.60
CA TRP A 401 22.47 -11.83 -15.47
C TRP A 401 22.78 -11.50 -16.92
N ILE A 402 22.24 -10.38 -17.45
CA ILE A 402 22.48 -9.93 -18.84
C ILE A 402 23.94 -9.55 -19.02
N ILE A 403 24.53 -8.81 -18.07
CA ILE A 403 25.95 -8.40 -18.10
C ILE A 403 26.84 -9.63 -18.02
N ASN A 404 26.51 -10.58 -17.14
CA ASN A 404 27.24 -11.83 -17.01
C ASN A 404 27.25 -12.63 -18.31
N ASN A 405 26.09 -12.77 -18.97
CA ASN A 405 25.98 -13.46 -20.25
C ASN A 405 26.77 -12.76 -21.36
N LEU A 406 26.82 -11.42 -21.34
CA LEU A 406 27.64 -10.68 -22.31
C LEU A 406 29.15 -10.99 -22.09
N GLY A 407 29.61 -11.07 -20.83
CA GLY A 407 30.95 -11.52 -20.50
C GLY A 407 31.25 -12.93 -21.05
N TYR A 408 30.36 -13.88 -20.83
CA TYR A 408 30.50 -15.25 -21.35
C TYR A 408 30.50 -15.33 -22.89
N LYS A 409 29.74 -14.45 -23.58
CA LYS A 409 29.79 -14.37 -25.02
C LYS A 409 31.21 -14.07 -25.51
N PHE A 410 31.88 -13.08 -24.93
CA PHE A 410 33.27 -12.74 -25.27
C PHE A 410 34.28 -13.79 -24.84
N LEU A 411 34.05 -14.47 -23.69
CA LEU A 411 34.85 -15.64 -23.34
C LEU A 411 34.79 -16.75 -24.40
N SER A 412 33.62 -17.00 -24.96
CA SER A 412 33.43 -18.00 -26.02
C SER A 412 34.11 -17.60 -27.32
N GLU A 413 34.21 -16.30 -27.62
CA GLU A 413 34.91 -15.72 -28.74
C GLU A 413 36.44 -15.58 -28.51
N ARG A 414 36.95 -15.99 -27.33
CA ARG A 414 38.36 -15.87 -26.90
C ARG A 414 38.86 -14.41 -26.76
N LYS A 415 37.92 -13.46 -26.60
CA LYS A 415 38.22 -12.04 -26.35
C LYS A 415 38.29 -11.82 -24.82
N TYR A 416 39.35 -12.35 -24.24
CA TYR A 416 39.47 -12.47 -22.79
C TYR A 416 39.48 -11.10 -22.08
N ASP A 417 40.25 -10.13 -22.61
CA ASP A 417 40.36 -8.79 -21.99
C ASP A 417 39.02 -8.07 -22.00
N LEU A 418 38.23 -8.23 -23.10
CA LEU A 418 36.91 -7.64 -23.19
C LEU A 418 35.91 -8.34 -22.24
N ALA A 419 36.01 -9.67 -22.11
CA ALA A 419 35.22 -10.40 -21.14
C ALA A 419 35.55 -9.98 -19.69
N ILE A 420 36.84 -9.82 -19.36
CA ILE A 420 37.29 -9.34 -18.07
C ILE A 420 36.76 -7.93 -17.80
N LEU A 421 36.87 -6.99 -18.74
CA LEU A 421 36.32 -5.64 -18.61
C LEU A 421 34.84 -5.65 -18.21
N ILE A 422 34.02 -6.49 -18.86
CA ILE A 422 32.58 -6.57 -18.62
C ILE A 422 32.28 -7.25 -17.28
N LEU A 423 32.99 -8.32 -16.95
CA LEU A 423 32.77 -9.05 -15.70
C LEU A 423 33.36 -8.33 -14.48
N GLU A 424 34.40 -7.52 -14.62
CA GLU A 424 34.86 -6.58 -13.59
C GLU A 424 33.77 -5.54 -13.28
N PHE A 425 33.11 -4.96 -14.32
CA PHE A 425 31.97 -4.09 -14.11
C PHE A 425 30.84 -4.80 -13.34
N ASN A 426 30.58 -6.07 -13.66
CA ASN A 426 29.54 -6.86 -12.99
C ASN A 426 29.86 -7.04 -11.48
N THR A 427 31.11 -7.40 -11.12
CA THR A 427 31.50 -7.53 -9.71
C THR A 427 31.49 -6.20 -8.96
N LEU A 428 31.79 -5.09 -9.63
CA LEU A 428 31.76 -3.75 -9.06
C LEU A 428 30.34 -3.34 -8.64
N HIS A 429 29.35 -3.64 -9.48
CA HIS A 429 27.95 -3.26 -9.23
C HIS A 429 27.16 -4.29 -8.44
N PHE A 430 27.61 -5.56 -8.42
CA PHE A 430 26.99 -6.66 -7.66
C PHE A 430 27.96 -7.33 -6.70
N PRO A 431 28.53 -6.59 -5.74
CA PRO A 431 29.58 -7.09 -4.84
C PRO A 431 29.13 -8.20 -3.89
N GLY A 432 27.83 -8.42 -3.75
CA GLY A 432 27.22 -9.52 -2.98
C GLY A 432 26.94 -10.79 -3.79
N SER A 433 27.21 -10.80 -5.10
CA SER A 433 26.93 -11.94 -5.97
C SER A 433 28.12 -12.89 -6.08
N ALA A 434 27.98 -14.09 -5.52
CA ALA A 434 28.96 -15.15 -5.69
C ALA A 434 29.17 -15.53 -7.17
N ASN A 435 28.08 -15.49 -7.96
CA ASN A 435 28.11 -15.81 -9.38
C ASN A 435 28.95 -14.82 -10.19
N SER A 436 28.87 -13.52 -9.90
CA SER A 436 29.67 -12.51 -10.58
C SER A 436 31.18 -12.74 -10.39
N PHE A 437 31.60 -13.08 -9.18
CA PHE A 437 33.00 -13.39 -8.87
C PHE A 437 33.44 -14.72 -9.45
N ASP A 438 32.60 -15.74 -9.47
CA ASP A 438 32.89 -17.04 -10.12
C ASP A 438 33.17 -16.83 -11.62
N SER A 439 32.30 -16.07 -12.28
CA SER A 439 32.42 -15.77 -13.72
C SER A 439 33.69 -14.96 -14.03
N LEU A 440 34.04 -13.98 -13.18
CA LEU A 440 35.28 -13.22 -13.34
C LEU A 440 36.52 -14.08 -13.07
N GLY A 441 36.44 -15.01 -12.13
CA GLY A 441 37.48 -16.03 -11.88
C GLY A 441 37.75 -16.88 -13.11
N GLU A 442 36.69 -17.35 -13.79
CA GLU A 442 36.82 -18.10 -15.06
C GLU A 442 37.43 -17.24 -16.17
N ALA A 443 37.05 -15.97 -16.28
CA ALA A 443 37.63 -15.08 -17.27
C ALA A 443 39.13 -14.88 -17.10
N TYR A 444 39.58 -14.62 -15.87
CA TYR A 444 40.99 -14.51 -15.56
C TYR A 444 41.77 -15.83 -15.77
N MET A 445 41.18 -16.97 -15.41
CA MET A 445 41.78 -18.27 -15.62
C MET A 445 42.00 -18.52 -17.13
N ARG A 446 40.99 -18.28 -17.97
CA ARG A 446 41.10 -18.45 -19.43
C ARG A 446 42.06 -17.45 -20.06
N ALA A 447 42.26 -16.28 -19.48
CA ALA A 447 43.25 -15.29 -19.88
C ALA A 447 44.68 -15.63 -19.39
N GLY A 448 44.86 -16.71 -18.63
CA GLY A 448 46.14 -17.10 -18.05
C GLY A 448 46.56 -16.34 -16.78
N ASN A 449 45.68 -15.48 -16.24
CA ASN A 449 45.97 -14.77 -14.99
C ASN A 449 45.51 -15.59 -13.79
N ILE A 450 46.32 -16.60 -13.46
CA ILE A 450 45.98 -17.60 -12.44
C ILE A 450 45.80 -16.96 -11.04
N GLN A 451 46.62 -15.94 -10.69
CA GLN A 451 46.52 -15.32 -9.39
C GLN A 451 45.19 -14.62 -9.18
N LYS A 452 44.76 -13.80 -10.16
CA LYS A 452 43.45 -13.13 -10.10
C LYS A 452 42.29 -14.11 -10.18
N ALA A 453 42.44 -15.21 -10.90
CA ALA A 453 41.43 -16.27 -10.95
C ALA A 453 41.20 -16.84 -9.55
N ILE A 454 42.26 -17.21 -8.83
CA ILE A 454 42.20 -17.72 -7.46
C ILE A 454 41.51 -16.74 -6.51
N GLU A 455 41.88 -15.45 -6.58
CA GLU A 455 41.30 -14.39 -5.74
C GLU A 455 39.77 -14.29 -5.92
N ASN A 456 39.31 -14.34 -7.18
CA ASN A 456 37.90 -14.23 -7.48
C ASN A 456 37.10 -15.50 -7.11
N TYR A 457 37.65 -16.69 -7.36
CA TYR A 457 37.00 -17.94 -6.87
C TYR A 457 36.93 -18.00 -5.35
N GLN A 458 37.96 -17.55 -4.64
CA GLN A 458 37.94 -17.44 -3.18
C GLN A 458 36.85 -16.47 -2.71
N LYS A 459 36.71 -15.33 -3.39
CA LYS A 459 35.66 -14.36 -3.07
C LYS A 459 34.28 -14.94 -3.32
N SER A 460 34.10 -15.69 -4.40
CA SER A 460 32.85 -16.41 -4.69
C SER A 460 32.47 -17.39 -3.55
N LEU A 461 33.44 -18.17 -3.06
CA LEU A 461 33.22 -19.10 -1.93
C LEU A 461 32.95 -18.39 -0.60
N GLN A 462 33.53 -17.21 -0.35
CA GLN A 462 33.22 -16.40 0.82
C GLN A 462 31.73 -15.97 0.80
N LEU A 463 31.20 -15.65 -0.38
CA LEU A 463 29.82 -15.20 -0.55
C LEU A 463 28.83 -16.38 -0.61
N ASN A 464 29.24 -17.50 -1.21
CA ASN A 464 28.47 -18.75 -1.24
C ASN A 464 29.41 -19.97 -1.02
N PRO A 465 29.49 -20.47 0.21
CA PRO A 465 30.33 -21.64 0.53
C PRO A 465 29.96 -22.94 -0.22
N TYR A 466 28.77 -22.96 -0.85
CA TYR A 466 28.29 -24.12 -1.62
C TYR A 466 28.51 -23.98 -3.13
N ASN A 467 29.32 -23.02 -3.58
CA ASN A 467 29.68 -22.90 -5.00
C ASN A 467 30.68 -24.00 -5.39
N ASN A 468 30.12 -25.13 -5.85
CA ASN A 468 30.91 -26.28 -6.24
C ASN A 468 31.87 -25.99 -7.41
N ASN A 469 31.52 -25.08 -8.32
CA ASN A 469 32.40 -24.71 -9.45
C ASN A 469 33.65 -24.01 -8.94
N ALA A 470 33.51 -22.98 -8.11
CA ALA A 470 34.64 -22.25 -7.53
C ALA A 470 35.55 -23.17 -6.72
N GLN A 471 34.97 -24.12 -5.98
CA GLN A 471 35.75 -25.11 -5.20
C GLN A 471 36.59 -26.00 -6.12
N LEU A 472 35.97 -26.57 -7.17
CA LEU A 472 36.64 -27.44 -8.11
C LEU A 472 37.78 -26.72 -8.85
N MET A 473 37.52 -25.49 -9.31
CA MET A 473 38.53 -24.68 -10.01
C MET A 473 39.71 -24.32 -9.12
N LEU A 474 39.48 -23.98 -7.84
CA LEU A 474 40.57 -23.73 -6.89
C LEU A 474 41.43 -24.97 -6.63
N GLU A 475 40.80 -26.15 -6.52
CA GLU A 475 41.56 -27.43 -6.38
C GLU A 475 42.42 -27.70 -7.59
N GLN A 476 41.95 -27.42 -8.80
CA GLN A 476 42.72 -27.61 -10.04
C GLN A 476 43.89 -26.62 -10.11
N LEU A 477 43.63 -25.30 -9.92
CA LEU A 477 44.65 -24.27 -9.97
C LEU A 477 45.72 -24.36 -8.93
N ASN A 478 45.44 -24.97 -7.74
CA ASN A 478 46.41 -25.24 -6.68
C ASN A 478 47.27 -26.48 -6.96
N LYS A 479 46.85 -27.39 -7.83
CA LYS A 479 47.63 -28.56 -8.25
C LYS A 479 48.64 -28.26 -9.37
N GLU A 480 48.39 -27.19 -10.11
CA GLU A 480 49.23 -26.72 -11.24
C GLU A 480 50.36 -25.79 -10.78
N LYS A 481 50.38 -25.37 -9.50
CA LYS A 481 51.46 -24.66 -8.86
C LYS A 481 52.50 -25.64 -8.31
#